data_ab11b68f89b0e52a2f7333e48c4ad7c2
#
_entry.id   ab11b68f89b0e52a2f7333e48c4ad7c2
#
_cell.length_a   1.000
_cell.length_b   1.000
_cell.length_c   1.000
_cell.angle_alpha   90.00
_cell.angle_beta   90.00
_cell.angle_gamma   90.00
#
_symmetry.space_group_name_H-M   'P 1'
#
loop_
_entity.id
_entity.type
_entity.pdbx_description
1 polymer ?
#
loop_
_entity_poly.entity_id
_entity_poly.type
_entity_poly.pdbx_seq_one_letter_code
_entity_poly.pdbx_strand_id
1 'polypeptide(L)'
;MKIIDMQTAKNVIQVSIDKAREMNINPIMVVVLDHRGAIKACLGEEGISPFRFKIAYGKANGAYQMGMGSRALFNRAEQQAYFVNAINTLADGNLIPVPGGVLIRDENNAIIGSVGISGDSSDNDEIAAVAGIESIGLK
;
A
#
# COMPACT_ATOMS: atom_id res chain seq x y z
N MET A 1 -21.14 -1.29 -5.97
CA MET A 1 -19.75 -1.14 -5.47
C MET A 1 -18.79 -1.85 -6.40
N LYS A 2 -17.76 -1.14 -6.82
CA LYS A 2 -16.69 -1.75 -7.62
C LYS A 2 -15.82 -2.62 -6.70
N ILE A 3 -15.31 -3.72 -7.20
CA ILE A 3 -14.41 -4.58 -6.45
C ILE A 3 -13.05 -4.65 -7.15
N ILE A 4 -12.03 -5.02 -6.42
CA ILE A 4 -10.68 -5.25 -6.98
C ILE A 4 -10.60 -6.72 -7.35
N ASP A 5 -10.76 -7.01 -8.64
CA ASP A 5 -10.61 -8.37 -9.15
C ASP A 5 -9.14 -8.65 -9.48
N MET A 6 -8.86 -9.87 -9.90
CA MET A 6 -7.50 -10.31 -10.18
C MET A 6 -6.86 -9.46 -11.29
N GLN A 7 -7.59 -9.20 -12.36
CA GLN A 7 -7.02 -8.44 -13.47
C GLN A 7 -6.72 -6.99 -13.07
N THR A 8 -7.62 -6.37 -12.31
CA THR A 8 -7.41 -5.02 -11.79
C THR A 8 -6.18 -4.97 -10.89
N ALA A 9 -6.03 -5.95 -9.98
CA ALA A 9 -4.87 -6.01 -9.11
C ALA A 9 -3.57 -6.17 -9.91
N LYS A 10 -3.57 -7.02 -10.92
CA LYS A 10 -2.40 -7.19 -11.81
C LYS A 10 -2.05 -5.89 -12.52
N ASN A 11 -3.04 -5.15 -13.00
CA ASN A 11 -2.81 -3.88 -13.67
C ASN A 11 -2.20 -2.85 -12.73
N VAL A 12 -2.71 -2.76 -11.50
CA VAL A 12 -2.15 -1.86 -10.49
C VAL A 12 -0.68 -2.19 -10.25
N ILE A 13 -0.37 -3.47 -10.05
CA ILE A 13 1.00 -3.92 -9.80
C ILE A 13 1.92 -3.55 -10.98
N GLN A 14 1.48 -3.84 -12.20
CA GLN A 14 2.32 -3.58 -13.38
C GLN A 14 2.63 -2.09 -13.53
N VAL A 15 1.62 -1.23 -13.37
CA VAL A 15 1.83 0.21 -13.49
C VAL A 15 2.70 0.75 -12.36
N SER A 16 2.53 0.23 -11.14
CA SER A 16 3.40 0.62 -10.02
C SER A 16 4.86 0.27 -10.30
N ILE A 17 5.11 -0.92 -10.84
CA ILE A 17 6.47 -1.35 -11.20
C ILE A 17 7.01 -0.50 -12.35
N ASP A 18 6.19 -0.23 -13.38
CA ASP A 18 6.59 0.62 -14.50
C ASP A 18 6.98 2.01 -14.00
N LYS A 19 6.20 2.56 -13.07
CA LYS A 19 6.49 3.88 -12.48
C LYS A 19 7.82 3.85 -11.71
N ALA A 20 8.05 2.81 -10.93
CA ALA A 20 9.30 2.65 -10.20
C ALA A 20 10.49 2.58 -11.17
N ARG A 21 10.33 1.87 -12.29
CA ARG A 21 11.41 1.76 -13.29
C ARG A 21 11.62 3.09 -14.01
N GLU A 22 10.55 3.83 -14.31
CA GLU A 22 10.63 5.18 -14.86
C GLU A 22 11.40 6.13 -13.93
N MET A 23 11.13 6.04 -12.61
CA MET A 23 11.79 6.87 -11.60
C MET A 23 13.22 6.42 -11.30
N ASN A 24 13.64 5.26 -11.81
CA ASN A 24 14.96 4.68 -11.56
C ASN A 24 15.27 4.50 -10.08
N ILE A 25 14.26 4.09 -9.31
CA ILE A 25 14.42 3.80 -7.87
C ILE A 25 14.77 2.33 -7.64
N ASN A 26 15.02 1.97 -6.39
CA ASN A 26 15.31 0.59 -6.03
C ASN A 26 14.16 -0.36 -6.41
N PRO A 27 14.44 -1.66 -6.57
CA PRO A 27 13.37 -2.64 -6.79
C PRO A 27 12.33 -2.60 -5.68
N ILE A 28 11.07 -2.85 -6.07
CA ILE A 28 9.95 -2.73 -5.13
C ILE A 28 9.18 -4.03 -5.00
N MET A 29 8.53 -4.18 -3.84
CA MET A 29 7.49 -5.16 -3.57
C MET A 29 6.15 -4.45 -3.56
N VAL A 30 5.16 -4.98 -4.29
CA VAL A 30 3.80 -4.43 -4.34
C VAL A 30 2.82 -5.43 -3.78
N VAL A 31 1.97 -5.01 -2.86
CA VAL A 31 0.88 -5.82 -2.29
C VAL A 31 -0.43 -5.10 -2.55
N VAL A 32 -1.42 -5.81 -3.09
CA VAL A 32 -2.76 -5.27 -3.31
C VAL A 32 -3.75 -6.05 -2.46
N LEU A 33 -4.49 -5.33 -1.61
CA LEU A 33 -5.56 -5.90 -0.80
C LEU A 33 -6.91 -5.60 -1.43
N ASP A 34 -7.85 -6.53 -1.30
CA ASP A 34 -9.20 -6.37 -1.81
C ASP A 34 -10.15 -5.81 -0.75
N HIS A 35 -11.44 -5.75 -1.07
CA HIS A 35 -12.50 -5.20 -0.20
C HIS A 35 -12.71 -5.97 1.10
N ARG A 36 -12.07 -7.13 1.24
CA ARG A 36 -12.12 -7.90 2.49
C ARG A 36 -10.88 -7.68 3.34
N GLY A 37 -9.92 -6.87 2.84
CA GLY A 37 -8.62 -6.73 3.48
C GLY A 37 -7.71 -7.93 3.23
N ALA A 38 -8.07 -8.81 2.30
CA ALA A 38 -7.28 -9.98 1.95
C ALA A 38 -6.32 -9.66 0.82
N ILE A 39 -5.18 -10.36 0.78
CA ILE A 39 -4.23 -10.19 -0.33
C ILE A 39 -4.90 -10.70 -1.60
N LYS A 40 -5.06 -9.79 -2.57
CA LYS A 40 -5.57 -10.15 -3.90
C LYS A 40 -4.45 -10.54 -4.82
N ALA A 41 -3.34 -9.81 -4.77
CA ALA A 41 -2.14 -10.12 -5.53
C ALA A 41 -0.95 -9.44 -4.91
N CYS A 42 0.22 -10.01 -5.11
CA CYS A 42 1.47 -9.37 -4.70
C CYS A 42 2.58 -9.83 -5.64
N LEU A 43 3.58 -8.98 -5.82
CA LEU A 43 4.70 -9.28 -6.69
C LEU A 43 5.92 -8.48 -6.26
N GLY A 44 7.05 -9.16 -6.14
CA GLY A 44 8.32 -8.52 -5.83
C GLY A 44 9.25 -8.55 -7.03
N GLU A 45 9.91 -7.43 -7.30
CA GLU A 45 10.96 -7.38 -8.31
C GLU A 45 12.19 -8.12 -7.81
N GLU A 46 13.05 -8.55 -8.74
CA GLU A 46 14.34 -9.14 -8.39
C GLU A 46 15.16 -8.13 -7.60
N GLY A 47 15.88 -8.61 -6.59
CA GLY A 47 16.80 -7.79 -5.80
C GLY A 47 16.21 -7.18 -4.53
N ILE A 48 14.93 -7.37 -4.26
CA ILE A 48 14.35 -6.90 -2.99
C ILE A 48 14.83 -7.77 -1.83
N SER A 49 14.92 -7.17 -0.63
CA SER A 49 15.22 -7.93 0.57
C SER A 49 13.96 -8.64 1.09
N PRO A 50 14.12 -9.73 1.88
CA PRO A 50 12.96 -10.54 2.32
C PRO A 50 11.90 -9.79 3.12
N PHE A 51 12.29 -8.81 3.94
CA PHE A 51 11.33 -8.06 4.73
C PHE A 51 10.46 -7.11 3.91
N ARG A 52 10.81 -6.87 2.63
CA ARG A 52 10.02 -5.93 1.82
C ARG A 52 8.57 -6.36 1.68
N PHE A 53 8.30 -7.66 1.61
CA PHE A 53 6.91 -8.13 1.60
C PHE A 53 6.18 -7.74 2.89
N LYS A 54 6.79 -7.98 4.04
CA LYS A 54 6.14 -7.68 5.33
C LYS A 54 5.90 -6.19 5.51
N ILE A 55 6.87 -5.38 5.09
CA ILE A 55 6.72 -3.92 5.18
C ILE A 55 5.61 -3.44 4.23
N ALA A 56 5.60 -3.90 2.99
CA ALA A 56 4.57 -3.54 2.03
C ALA A 56 3.19 -3.98 2.50
N TYR A 57 3.09 -5.21 2.99
CA TYR A 57 1.83 -5.71 3.53
C TYR A 57 1.38 -4.87 4.74
N GLY A 58 2.28 -4.56 5.66
CA GLY A 58 1.95 -3.74 6.83
C GLY A 58 1.50 -2.33 6.46
N LYS A 59 2.05 -1.75 5.40
CA LYS A 59 1.59 -0.46 4.88
C LYS A 59 0.17 -0.58 4.32
N ALA A 60 -0.10 -1.58 3.49
CA ALA A 60 -1.42 -1.81 2.89
C ALA A 60 -2.46 -2.17 3.96
N ASN A 61 -2.12 -3.09 4.86
CA ASN A 61 -3.02 -3.56 5.89
C ASN A 61 -3.34 -2.46 6.90
N GLY A 62 -2.32 -1.73 7.35
CA GLY A 62 -2.54 -0.62 8.28
C GLY A 62 -3.46 0.43 7.68
N ALA A 63 -3.26 0.78 6.42
CA ALA A 63 -4.13 1.73 5.73
C ALA A 63 -5.57 1.20 5.66
N TYR A 64 -5.74 -0.04 5.23
CA TYR A 64 -7.07 -0.63 5.08
C TYR A 64 -7.81 -0.73 6.41
N GLN A 65 -7.15 -1.28 7.44
CA GLN A 65 -7.77 -1.49 8.74
C GLN A 65 -8.12 -0.18 9.45
N MET A 66 -7.32 0.85 9.26
CA MET A 66 -7.56 2.15 9.89
C MET A 66 -8.42 3.09 9.05
N GLY A 67 -8.63 2.76 7.76
CA GLY A 67 -9.41 3.62 6.88
C GLY A 67 -8.71 4.92 6.52
N MET A 68 -7.38 4.95 6.58
CA MET A 68 -6.57 6.11 6.21
C MET A 68 -5.25 5.67 5.62
N GLY A 69 -4.72 6.43 4.67
CA GLY A 69 -3.43 6.11 4.07
C GLY A 69 -2.30 6.08 5.08
N SER A 70 -1.23 5.35 4.78
CA SER A 70 -0.13 5.21 5.75
C SER A 70 0.67 6.50 5.94
N ARG A 71 0.55 7.49 5.04
CA ARG A 71 1.07 8.83 5.30
C ARG A 71 0.33 9.49 6.46
N ALA A 72 -1.00 9.37 6.52
CA ALA A 72 -1.78 9.88 7.65
C ALA A 72 -1.42 9.15 8.94
N LEU A 73 -1.16 7.85 8.85
CA LEU A 73 -0.67 7.08 10.01
C LEU A 73 0.71 7.56 10.46
N PHE A 74 1.59 7.89 9.52
CA PHE A 74 2.90 8.45 9.84
C PHE A 74 2.74 9.77 10.60
N ASN A 75 1.89 10.67 10.09
CA ASN A 75 1.64 11.95 10.74
C ASN A 75 1.05 11.75 12.14
N ARG A 76 0.16 10.77 12.29
CA ARG A 76 -0.43 10.43 13.59
C ARG A 76 0.64 9.90 14.55
N ALA A 77 1.57 9.08 14.05
CA ALA A 77 2.65 8.52 14.87
C ALA A 77 3.61 9.60 15.36
N GLU A 78 3.84 10.64 14.56
CA GLU A 78 4.68 11.76 14.96
C GLU A 78 4.09 12.52 16.15
N GLN A 79 2.77 12.59 16.25
CA GLN A 79 2.09 13.34 17.30
C GLN A 79 1.60 12.46 18.44
N GLN A 80 1.23 11.23 18.16
CA GLN A 80 0.64 10.31 19.12
C GLN A 80 1.19 8.90 18.93
N ALA A 81 2.51 8.75 19.10
CA ALA A 81 3.17 7.46 18.97
C ALA A 81 2.51 6.39 19.85
N TYR A 82 2.07 6.75 21.04
CA TYR A 82 1.40 5.82 21.96
C TYR A 82 0.13 5.21 21.34
N PHE A 83 -0.62 5.98 20.55
CA PHE A 83 -1.82 5.47 19.91
C PHE A 83 -1.47 4.46 18.81
N VAL A 84 -0.54 4.84 17.93
CA VAL A 84 -0.13 3.98 16.82
C VAL A 84 0.52 2.70 17.33
N ASN A 85 1.32 2.78 18.39
CA ASN A 85 1.92 1.59 19.00
C ASN A 85 0.85 0.64 19.56
N ALA A 86 -0.21 1.16 20.18
CA ALA A 86 -1.30 0.34 20.69
C ALA A 86 -2.07 -0.32 19.55
N ILE A 87 -2.36 0.42 18.46
CA ILE A 87 -3.06 -0.12 17.29
C ILE A 87 -2.21 -1.18 16.61
N ASN A 88 -0.89 -1.01 16.57
CA ASN A 88 -0.01 -2.00 15.97
C ASN A 88 -0.07 -3.34 16.71
N THR A 89 -0.31 -3.32 18.01
CA THR A 89 -0.53 -4.53 18.78
C THR A 89 -1.80 -5.26 18.30
N LEU A 90 -2.88 -4.53 18.03
CA LEU A 90 -4.10 -5.12 17.46
C LEU A 90 -3.84 -5.72 16.09
N ALA A 91 -2.94 -5.14 15.32
CA ALA A 91 -2.60 -5.58 13.97
C ALA A 91 -1.56 -6.70 13.95
N ASP A 92 -1.13 -7.20 15.11
CA ASP A 92 -0.08 -8.23 15.23
C ASP A 92 1.21 -7.81 14.51
N GLY A 93 1.56 -6.53 14.60
CA GLY A 93 2.73 -5.99 13.94
C GLY A 93 2.54 -5.65 12.46
N ASN A 94 1.37 -5.93 11.89
CA ASN A 94 1.10 -5.71 10.47
C ASN A 94 0.53 -4.31 10.19
N LEU A 95 1.14 -3.31 10.79
CA LEU A 95 0.83 -1.91 10.55
C LEU A 95 2.15 -1.15 10.54
N ILE A 96 2.53 -0.65 9.38
CA ILE A 96 3.79 0.08 9.19
C ILE A 96 3.43 1.54 8.89
N PRO A 97 3.60 2.46 9.88
CA PRO A 97 3.07 3.83 9.78
C PRO A 97 4.04 4.76 9.05
N VAL A 98 4.37 4.43 7.82
CA VAL A 98 5.18 5.28 6.94
C VAL A 98 4.55 5.27 5.54
N PRO A 99 4.74 6.33 4.73
CA PRO A 99 4.12 6.40 3.41
C PRO A 99 4.41 5.21 2.53
N GLY A 100 3.50 4.89 1.62
CA GLY A 100 3.59 3.75 0.71
C GLY A 100 2.39 2.83 0.78
N GLY A 101 1.50 3.02 1.76
CA GLY A 101 0.20 2.37 1.85
C GLY A 101 -0.89 3.35 1.46
N VAL A 102 -1.62 3.06 0.38
CA VAL A 102 -2.60 3.98 -0.19
C VAL A 102 -3.94 3.28 -0.35
N LEU A 103 -5.01 3.93 0.08
CA LEU A 103 -6.36 3.39 -0.06
C LEU A 103 -6.81 3.45 -1.51
N ILE A 104 -7.57 2.44 -1.93
CA ILE A 104 -8.27 2.44 -3.20
C ILE A 104 -9.73 2.74 -2.90
N ARG A 105 -10.27 3.80 -3.53
CA ARG A 105 -11.66 4.20 -3.35
C ARG A 105 -12.38 4.13 -4.67
N ASP A 106 -13.65 3.75 -4.63
CA ASP A 106 -14.48 3.76 -5.83
C ASP A 106 -15.01 5.18 -6.12
N GLU A 107 -15.81 5.32 -7.17
CA GLU A 107 -16.36 6.61 -7.59
C GLU A 107 -17.29 7.23 -6.54
N ASN A 108 -17.79 6.44 -5.60
CA ASN A 108 -18.62 6.90 -4.48
C ASN A 108 -17.80 7.14 -3.21
N ASN A 109 -16.46 7.13 -3.34
CA ASN A 109 -15.53 7.33 -2.23
C ASN A 109 -15.54 6.21 -1.19
N ALA A 110 -16.10 5.04 -1.53
CA ALA A 110 -16.05 3.88 -0.66
C ALA A 110 -14.68 3.18 -0.77
N ILE A 111 -14.14 2.76 0.36
CA ILE A 111 -12.86 2.05 0.39
C ILE A 111 -13.09 0.62 -0.12
N ILE A 112 -12.42 0.25 -1.21
CA ILE A 112 -12.58 -1.06 -1.83
C ILE A 112 -11.28 -1.89 -1.82
N GLY A 113 -10.22 -1.36 -1.25
CA GLY A 113 -8.95 -2.05 -1.11
C GLY A 113 -7.83 -1.10 -0.75
N SER A 114 -6.61 -1.58 -0.85
CA SER A 114 -5.42 -0.77 -0.63
C SER A 114 -4.22 -1.34 -1.38
N VAL A 115 -3.21 -0.51 -1.54
CA VAL A 115 -1.92 -0.91 -2.12
C VAL A 115 -0.84 -0.57 -1.12
N GLY A 116 0.12 -1.47 -0.95
CA GLY A 116 1.30 -1.20 -0.15
C GLY A 116 2.56 -1.48 -0.96
N ILE A 117 3.53 -0.58 -0.89
CA ILE A 117 4.80 -0.72 -1.60
C ILE A 117 5.96 -0.49 -0.64
N SER A 118 6.99 -1.31 -0.80
CA SER A 118 8.24 -1.15 -0.07
C SER A 118 9.42 -1.50 -0.97
N GLY A 119 10.46 -0.68 -0.93
CA GLY A 119 11.67 -0.92 -1.72
C GLY A 119 12.62 0.26 -1.72
N ASP A 120 12.10 1.47 -1.81
CA ASP A 120 12.87 2.69 -1.87
C ASP A 120 12.51 3.59 -0.68
N SER A 121 12.65 4.91 -0.80
CA SER A 121 12.14 5.80 0.24
C SER A 121 10.64 5.68 0.34
N SER A 122 10.09 5.94 1.51
CA SER A 122 8.64 5.86 1.71
C SER A 122 7.87 6.81 0.78
N ASP A 123 8.42 7.99 0.52
CA ASP A 123 7.79 8.94 -0.40
C ASP A 123 7.76 8.40 -1.84
N ASN A 124 8.85 7.82 -2.30
CA ASN A 124 8.91 7.22 -3.64
C ASN A 124 8.01 6.01 -3.75
N ASP A 125 7.95 5.19 -2.70
CA ASP A 125 7.04 4.04 -2.65
C ASP A 125 5.59 4.51 -2.81
N GLU A 126 5.22 5.61 -2.15
CA GLU A 126 3.88 6.18 -2.26
C GLU A 126 3.56 6.66 -3.69
N ILE A 127 4.52 7.31 -4.34
CA ILE A 127 4.34 7.78 -5.73
C ILE A 127 4.01 6.60 -6.65
N ALA A 128 4.74 5.50 -6.50
CA ALA A 128 4.50 4.31 -7.31
C ALA A 128 3.12 3.70 -7.03
N ALA A 129 2.69 3.67 -5.76
CA ALA A 129 1.38 3.16 -5.38
C ALA A 129 0.25 4.01 -5.98
N VAL A 130 0.37 5.32 -5.88
CA VAL A 130 -0.62 6.26 -6.43
C VAL A 130 -0.74 6.09 -7.95
N ALA A 131 0.39 5.95 -8.65
CA ALA A 131 0.38 5.73 -10.10
C ALA A 131 -0.42 4.49 -10.47
N GLY A 132 -0.24 3.39 -9.72
CA GLY A 132 -0.99 2.16 -9.96
C GLY A 132 -2.49 2.35 -9.78
N ILE A 133 -2.89 3.05 -8.72
CA ILE A 133 -4.31 3.30 -8.45
C ILE A 133 -4.93 4.21 -9.52
N GLU A 134 -4.23 5.26 -9.89
CA GLU A 134 -4.73 6.19 -10.92
C GLU A 134 -4.90 5.51 -12.27
N SER A 135 -4.07 4.50 -12.57
CA SER A 135 -4.15 3.79 -13.85
C SER A 135 -5.45 3.04 -14.06
N ILE A 136 -6.17 2.71 -12.99
CA ILE A 136 -7.47 2.03 -13.08
C ILE A 136 -8.62 3.03 -12.96
N GLY A 137 -8.35 4.33 -13.07
CA GLY A 137 -9.36 5.38 -13.04
C GLY A 137 -9.84 5.74 -11.65
N LEU A 138 -9.09 5.39 -10.61
CA LEU A 138 -9.44 5.64 -9.21
C LEU A 138 -8.37 6.51 -8.54
N LYS A 139 -8.60 6.83 -7.28
CA LYS A 139 -7.66 7.66 -6.51
C LYS A 139 -7.17 6.91 -5.27
#